data_dd201b5b0f81a3065189ed734e7f535e
#
_entry.id   dd201b5b0f81a3065189ed734e7f535e
#
_cell.length_a   1.000
_cell.length_b   1.000
_cell.length_c   1.000
_cell.angle_alpha   90.00
_cell.angle_beta   90.00
_cell.angle_gamma   90.00
#
_symmetry.space_group_name_H-M   'P 1'
#
loop_
_entity.id
_entity.type
_entity.pdbx_description
1 polymer ?
#
loop_
_entity_poly.entity_id
_entity_poly.type
_entity_poly.pdbx_seq_one_letter_code
_entity_poly.pdbx_strand_id
1 'polypeptide(L)'
;LDKPADAKVTATTSSDSDFASKGVFTMALTSNKVGNVAVQAVLKYTAPTATNATSNVVKYYTGTQIFAVGTGSVGDVVVMSIGSSEIIINDKKVAIDAEPMIQNDRTYVPFRALAEAFGATVAYDEATQAVTAELNGVTVVMTIGSATYTVNGAEKTMDVAPFINGSRTMVPVRFAAEAFGIKVIPTYNPDGTTADILFNL
;
A
#
# COMPACT_ATOMS: atom_id res chain seq x y z
N LEU A 1 3.31 3.69 -9.10
CA LEU A 1 4.34 4.50 -9.75
C LEU A 1 4.34 4.20 -11.23
N ASP A 2 3.89 5.17 -12.04
CA ASP A 2 4.04 5.01 -13.48
C ASP A 2 5.54 5.05 -13.80
N LYS A 3 6.08 3.88 -14.12
CA LYS A 3 7.35 3.86 -14.81
C LYS A 3 7.14 4.63 -16.11
N PRO A 4 7.80 5.77 -16.34
CA PRO A 4 7.75 6.39 -17.65
C PRO A 4 8.10 5.34 -18.70
N ALA A 5 7.39 5.28 -19.81
CA ALA A 5 7.48 4.19 -20.80
C ALA A 5 8.92 3.85 -21.23
N ASP A 6 9.82 4.81 -21.09
CA ASP A 6 11.26 4.72 -21.43
C ASP A 6 12.19 4.72 -20.19
N ALA A 7 11.66 4.63 -18.97
CA ALA A 7 12.49 4.56 -17.77
C ALA A 7 13.07 3.15 -17.61
N LYS A 8 14.40 3.08 -17.53
CA LYS A 8 15.13 1.85 -17.26
C LYS A 8 15.60 1.88 -15.80
N VAL A 9 15.14 0.92 -15.00
CA VAL A 9 15.68 0.65 -13.67
C VAL A 9 16.53 -0.60 -13.76
N THR A 10 17.76 -0.50 -13.29
CA THR A 10 18.69 -1.63 -13.24
C THR A 10 18.99 -1.94 -11.78
N ALA A 11 18.84 -3.19 -11.39
CA ALA A 11 19.22 -3.69 -10.08
C ALA A 11 20.50 -4.52 -10.22
N THR A 12 21.48 -4.24 -9.37
CA THR A 12 22.68 -5.07 -9.24
C THR A 12 22.71 -5.59 -7.80
N THR A 13 22.81 -6.89 -7.65
CA THR A 13 22.79 -7.56 -6.36
C THR A 13 24.20 -7.88 -5.88
N SER A 14 24.40 -7.90 -4.55
CA SER A 14 25.62 -8.43 -3.93
C SER A 14 25.70 -9.96 -4.13
N SER A 15 26.89 -10.52 -3.95
CA SER A 15 27.10 -11.96 -4.05
C SER A 15 26.40 -12.73 -2.91
N ASP A 16 26.04 -13.99 -3.16
CA ASP A 16 25.46 -14.89 -2.15
C ASP A 16 26.34 -15.05 -0.90
N SER A 17 27.66 -14.89 -1.03
CA SER A 17 28.60 -14.97 0.09
C SER A 17 28.42 -13.85 1.11
N ASP A 18 28.01 -12.65 0.68
CA ASP A 18 27.76 -11.54 1.61
C ASP A 18 26.51 -11.76 2.44
N PHE A 19 25.48 -12.34 1.84
CA PHE A 19 24.27 -12.71 2.58
C PHE A 19 24.55 -13.84 3.60
N ALA A 20 25.26 -14.87 3.18
CA ALA A 20 25.59 -16.03 4.05
C ALA A 20 26.48 -15.62 5.23
N SER A 21 27.38 -14.66 5.06
CA SER A 21 28.34 -14.25 6.11
C SER A 21 27.86 -13.10 6.99
N LYS A 22 27.07 -12.16 6.43
CA LYS A 22 26.71 -10.90 7.11
C LYS A 22 25.20 -10.69 7.31
N GLY A 23 24.38 -11.53 6.69
CA GLY A 23 22.93 -11.35 6.68
C GLY A 23 22.48 -10.07 5.94
N VAL A 24 23.35 -9.49 5.12
CA VAL A 24 23.10 -8.23 4.41
C VAL A 24 23.06 -8.49 2.91
N PHE A 25 21.96 -8.07 2.32
CA PHE A 25 21.78 -8.05 0.87
C PHE A 25 21.82 -6.59 0.39
N THR A 26 22.75 -6.28 -0.50
CA THR A 26 22.88 -4.92 -1.04
C THR A 26 22.42 -4.92 -2.50
N MET A 27 21.53 -4.00 -2.81
CA MET A 27 21.04 -3.79 -4.17
C MET A 27 21.28 -2.33 -4.57
N ALA A 28 21.95 -2.11 -5.68
CA ALA A 28 22.08 -0.79 -6.27
C ALA A 28 20.98 -0.59 -7.32
N LEU A 29 20.25 0.51 -7.20
CA LEU A 29 19.23 0.92 -8.15
C LEU A 29 19.71 2.12 -8.92
N THR A 30 19.60 2.06 -10.23
CA THR A 30 19.87 3.19 -11.11
C THR A 30 18.69 3.44 -12.03
N SER A 31 18.35 4.70 -12.25
CA SER A 31 17.31 5.09 -13.19
C SER A 31 17.82 6.22 -14.09
N ASN A 32 17.38 6.22 -15.34
CA ASN A 32 17.68 7.28 -16.30
C ASN A 32 16.71 8.45 -16.22
N LYS A 33 15.72 8.39 -15.31
CA LYS A 33 14.75 9.45 -15.06
C LYS A 33 14.53 9.69 -13.58
N VAL A 34 14.16 10.93 -13.26
CA VAL A 34 13.76 11.34 -11.92
C VAL A 34 12.37 10.76 -11.60
N GLY A 35 12.17 10.30 -10.39
CA GLY A 35 10.88 9.82 -9.91
C GLY A 35 11.00 8.92 -8.68
N ASN A 36 9.86 8.53 -8.14
CA ASN A 36 9.78 7.53 -7.09
C ASN A 36 9.85 6.13 -7.69
N VAL A 37 10.64 5.27 -7.09
CA VAL A 37 10.73 3.85 -7.45
C VAL A 37 10.37 3.03 -6.23
N ALA A 38 9.28 2.26 -6.31
CA ALA A 38 8.99 1.24 -5.33
C ALA A 38 9.79 -0.02 -5.68
N VAL A 39 10.52 -0.54 -4.71
CA VAL A 39 11.27 -1.77 -4.86
C VAL A 39 10.76 -2.78 -3.87
N GLN A 40 10.23 -3.87 -4.39
CA GLN A 40 9.89 -5.04 -3.59
C GLN A 40 11.07 -6.01 -3.61
N ALA A 41 11.66 -6.28 -2.45
CA ALA A 41 12.63 -7.33 -2.30
C ALA A 41 11.91 -8.63 -1.91
N VAL A 42 12.11 -9.67 -2.73
CA VAL A 42 11.61 -11.01 -2.42
C VAL A 42 12.81 -11.88 -2.09
N LEU A 43 12.95 -12.25 -0.81
CA LEU A 43 13.97 -13.20 -0.37
C LEU A 43 13.39 -14.62 -0.43
N LYS A 44 13.88 -15.43 -1.34
CA LYS A 44 13.63 -16.85 -1.35
C LYS A 44 14.70 -17.56 -0.53
N TYR A 45 14.31 -18.08 0.60
CA TYR A 45 15.20 -18.80 1.51
C TYR A 45 14.80 -20.26 1.61
N THR A 46 15.76 -21.14 1.41
CA THR A 46 15.58 -22.58 1.59
C THR A 46 16.23 -22.98 2.92
N ALA A 47 15.41 -23.17 3.96
CA ALA A 47 15.92 -23.61 5.26
C ALA A 47 16.06 -25.13 5.26
N PRO A 48 17.20 -25.68 5.74
CA PRO A 48 17.30 -27.10 6.02
C PRO A 48 16.31 -27.43 7.14
N THR A 49 15.49 -28.45 6.95
CA THR A 49 14.64 -28.98 8.03
C THR A 49 15.53 -29.67 9.04
N ALA A 50 15.37 -29.35 10.33
CA ALA A 50 16.13 -29.97 11.41
C ALA A 50 15.94 -31.49 11.40
N THR A 51 17.07 -32.23 11.51
CA THR A 51 17.17 -33.66 11.59
C THR A 51 16.73 -34.48 10.35
N ASN A 52 17.71 -34.94 9.60
CA ASN A 52 17.62 -35.96 8.54
C ASN A 52 16.71 -35.65 7.32
N ALA A 53 16.54 -34.41 6.95
CA ALA A 53 15.58 -34.10 5.94
C ALA A 53 16.22 -33.87 4.57
N THR A 54 15.69 -34.62 3.63
CA THR A 54 15.84 -34.42 2.19
C THR A 54 14.90 -33.33 1.62
N SER A 55 14.08 -32.75 2.48
CA SER A 55 13.13 -31.69 2.09
C SER A 55 13.53 -30.33 2.68
N ASN A 56 13.67 -29.35 1.82
CA ASN A 56 13.94 -27.97 2.19
C ASN A 56 12.60 -27.20 2.23
N VAL A 57 12.40 -26.42 3.29
CA VAL A 57 11.28 -25.50 3.35
C VAL A 57 11.69 -24.19 2.68
N VAL A 58 10.99 -23.82 1.62
CA VAL A 58 11.16 -22.52 0.97
C VAL A 58 10.32 -21.49 1.70
N LYS A 59 10.97 -20.44 2.21
CA LYS A 59 10.27 -19.30 2.82
C LYS A 59 10.49 -18.06 1.96
N TYR A 60 9.45 -17.25 1.83
CA TYR A 60 9.51 -15.97 1.15
C TYR A 60 9.35 -14.87 2.18
N TYR A 61 10.20 -13.87 2.09
CA TYR A 61 10.10 -12.64 2.85
C TYR A 61 9.97 -11.50 1.85
N THR A 62 8.96 -10.67 2.03
CA THR A 62 8.72 -9.54 1.16
C THR A 62 8.79 -8.25 1.96
N GLY A 63 9.36 -7.23 1.37
CA GLY A 63 9.40 -5.89 1.93
C GLY A 63 9.43 -4.89 0.79
N THR A 64 8.60 -3.86 0.87
CA THR A 64 8.59 -2.77 -0.10
C THR A 64 9.28 -1.56 0.51
N GLN A 65 10.26 -1.02 -0.21
CA GLN A 65 10.92 0.23 0.11
C GLN A 65 10.74 1.19 -1.06
N ILE A 66 10.57 2.46 -0.74
CA ILE A 66 10.43 3.50 -1.74
C ILE A 66 11.70 4.32 -1.76
N PHE A 67 12.24 4.49 -2.95
CA PHE A 67 13.44 5.26 -3.18
C PHE A 67 13.11 6.44 -4.08
N ALA A 68 13.52 7.63 -3.68
CA ALA A 68 13.59 8.79 -4.55
C ALA A 68 14.81 8.67 -5.46
N VAL A 69 14.60 8.75 -6.76
CA VAL A 69 15.68 8.68 -7.75
C VAL A 69 15.75 10.01 -8.50
N GLY A 70 16.89 10.68 -8.42
CA GLY A 70 17.15 11.94 -9.09
C GLY A 70 17.01 13.18 -8.19
N THR A 71 17.08 14.38 -8.79
CA THR A 71 17.09 15.68 -8.08
C THR A 71 15.75 16.41 -8.10
N GLY A 72 14.69 15.74 -8.53
CA GLY A 72 13.33 16.32 -8.56
C GLY A 72 12.62 16.26 -7.20
N SER A 73 11.63 17.13 -7.03
CA SER A 73 10.71 17.02 -5.89
C SER A 73 9.91 15.71 -6.03
N VAL A 74 9.93 14.93 -4.97
CA VAL A 74 9.19 13.68 -4.90
C VAL A 74 7.90 13.98 -4.15
N GLY A 75 6.76 13.60 -4.70
CA GLY A 75 5.48 13.69 -4.00
C GLY A 75 5.48 12.82 -2.73
N ASP A 76 4.58 13.14 -1.82
CA ASP A 76 4.40 12.34 -0.62
C ASP A 76 3.94 10.93 -0.98
N VAL A 77 4.47 9.95 -0.27
CA VAL A 77 4.17 8.53 -0.48
C VAL A 77 3.61 7.92 0.78
N VAL A 78 2.51 7.20 0.62
CA VAL A 78 1.89 6.39 1.68
C VAL A 78 1.95 4.93 1.29
N VAL A 79 2.31 4.06 2.23
CA VAL A 79 2.30 2.60 2.05
C VAL A 79 1.47 1.96 3.15
N MET A 80 0.54 1.11 2.75
CA MET A 80 -0.21 0.22 3.64
C MET A 80 0.09 -1.23 3.29
N SER A 81 0.38 -2.06 4.28
CA SER A 81 0.60 -3.50 4.10
C SER A 81 -0.60 -4.29 4.60
N ILE A 82 -0.98 -5.34 3.89
CA ILE A 82 -2.09 -6.20 4.31
C ILE A 82 -1.76 -6.85 5.65
N GLY A 83 -2.70 -6.76 6.60
CA GLY A 83 -2.55 -7.31 7.95
C GLY A 83 -1.57 -6.55 8.84
N SER A 84 -1.16 -5.33 8.48
CA SER A 84 -0.28 -4.49 9.30
C SER A 84 -1.07 -3.44 10.07
N SER A 85 -0.78 -3.28 11.34
CA SER A 85 -1.26 -2.19 12.19
C SER A 85 -0.39 -0.93 12.12
N GLU A 86 0.46 -0.83 11.11
CA GLU A 86 1.29 0.34 10.82
C GLU A 86 1.14 0.74 9.35
N ILE A 87 1.16 2.05 9.09
CA ILE A 87 1.34 2.64 7.76
C ILE A 87 2.66 3.38 7.70
N ILE A 88 3.21 3.51 6.51
CA ILE A 88 4.43 4.27 6.27
C ILE A 88 4.06 5.53 5.49
N ILE A 89 4.41 6.70 6.04
CA ILE A 89 4.21 8.00 5.41
C ILE A 89 5.60 8.64 5.29
N ASN A 90 6.11 8.80 4.08
CA ASN A 90 7.44 9.38 3.83
C ASN A 90 8.53 8.76 4.73
N ASP A 91 8.64 7.44 4.73
CA ASP A 91 9.58 6.64 5.55
C ASP A 91 9.35 6.65 7.07
N LYS A 92 8.29 7.31 7.54
CA LYS A 92 7.89 7.27 8.95
C LYS A 92 6.79 6.27 9.18
N LYS A 93 6.97 5.39 10.16
CA LYS A 93 5.93 4.46 10.59
C LYS A 93 4.95 5.16 11.52
N VAL A 94 3.68 4.99 11.24
CA VAL A 94 2.56 5.51 12.02
C VAL A 94 1.65 4.34 12.36
N ALA A 95 1.37 4.16 13.65
CA ALA A 95 0.44 3.12 14.10
C ALA A 95 -1.00 3.45 13.68
N ILE A 96 -1.73 2.44 13.25
CA ILE A 96 -3.15 2.50 12.93
C ILE A 96 -3.92 1.46 13.75
N ASP A 97 -5.18 1.72 13.98
CA ASP A 97 -6.03 0.92 14.88
C ASP A 97 -6.90 -0.12 14.16
N ALA A 98 -6.72 -0.26 12.86
CA ALA A 98 -7.29 -1.34 12.05
C ALA A 98 -6.37 -1.65 10.88
N GLU A 99 -6.30 -2.91 10.51
CA GLU A 99 -5.40 -3.42 9.49
C GLU A 99 -6.07 -3.41 8.11
N PRO A 100 -5.34 -3.06 7.02
CA PRO A 100 -5.79 -3.34 5.67
C PRO A 100 -6.02 -4.84 5.48
N MET A 101 -7.09 -5.21 4.79
CA MET A 101 -7.48 -6.61 4.63
C MET A 101 -7.99 -6.93 3.24
N ILE A 102 -7.96 -8.20 2.88
CA ILE A 102 -8.59 -8.72 1.67
C ILE A 102 -9.86 -9.47 2.06
N GLN A 103 -10.98 -9.12 1.43
CA GLN A 103 -12.25 -9.80 1.58
C GLN A 103 -12.95 -9.88 0.22
N ASN A 104 -13.38 -11.09 -0.19
CA ASN A 104 -14.05 -11.33 -1.47
C ASN A 104 -13.28 -10.73 -2.66
N ASP A 105 -11.97 -11.00 -2.73
CA ASP A 105 -11.04 -10.52 -3.76
C ASP A 105 -10.98 -8.98 -3.88
N ARG A 106 -11.35 -8.27 -2.84
CA ARG A 106 -11.22 -6.81 -2.74
C ARG A 106 -10.36 -6.42 -1.56
N THR A 107 -9.51 -5.44 -1.77
CA THR A 107 -8.69 -4.85 -0.72
C THR A 107 -9.45 -3.72 -0.04
N TYR A 108 -9.60 -3.84 1.25
CA TYR A 108 -10.22 -2.84 2.11
C TYR A 108 -9.18 -2.22 3.03
N VAL A 109 -9.34 -0.93 3.27
CA VAL A 109 -8.48 -0.15 4.16
C VAL A 109 -9.32 0.63 5.17
N PRO A 110 -8.79 0.88 6.37
CA PRO A 110 -9.46 1.78 7.33
C PRO A 110 -9.46 3.20 6.76
N PHE A 111 -10.67 3.71 6.46
CA PHE A 111 -10.84 4.96 5.71
C PHE A 111 -10.21 6.16 6.40
N ARG A 112 -10.42 6.30 7.72
CA ARG A 112 -9.86 7.41 8.49
C ARG A 112 -8.33 7.42 8.39
N ALA A 113 -7.69 6.29 8.65
CA ALA A 113 -6.23 6.18 8.62
C ALA A 113 -5.66 6.52 7.23
N LEU A 114 -6.32 6.05 6.16
CA LEU A 114 -5.91 6.36 4.79
C LEU A 114 -6.08 7.85 4.48
N ALA A 115 -7.27 8.41 4.74
CA ALA A 115 -7.58 9.79 4.41
C ALA A 115 -6.69 10.78 5.20
N GLU A 116 -6.49 10.54 6.51
CA GLU A 116 -5.59 11.34 7.34
C GLU A 116 -4.12 11.23 6.88
N ALA A 117 -3.69 10.06 6.38
CA ALA A 117 -2.37 9.90 5.78
C ALA A 117 -2.19 10.72 4.50
N PHE A 118 -3.27 11.02 3.80
CA PHE A 118 -3.28 11.96 2.67
C PHE A 118 -3.35 13.43 3.09
N GLY A 119 -3.54 13.70 4.39
CA GLY A 119 -3.74 15.04 4.93
C GLY A 119 -5.19 15.52 4.91
N ALA A 120 -6.15 14.61 4.69
CA ALA A 120 -7.57 14.94 4.73
C ALA A 120 -8.09 15.08 6.17
N THR A 121 -9.15 15.88 6.35
CA THR A 121 -9.97 15.84 7.56
C THR A 121 -11.07 14.79 7.40
N VAL A 122 -11.41 14.07 8.48
CA VAL A 122 -12.40 12.99 8.44
C VAL A 122 -13.44 13.16 9.54
N ALA A 123 -14.71 13.12 9.17
CA ALA A 123 -15.85 13.11 10.07
C ALA A 123 -16.72 11.86 9.84
N TYR A 124 -17.37 11.38 10.90
CA TYR A 124 -18.36 10.30 10.83
C TYR A 124 -19.67 10.75 11.46
N ASP A 125 -20.76 10.54 10.77
CA ASP A 125 -22.11 10.81 11.23
C ASP A 125 -22.80 9.48 11.58
N GLU A 126 -23.07 9.27 12.86
CA GLU A 126 -23.72 8.05 13.37
C GLU A 126 -25.16 7.91 12.89
N ALA A 127 -25.88 9.03 12.73
CA ALA A 127 -27.30 9.01 12.35
C ALA A 127 -27.51 8.54 10.92
N THR A 128 -26.63 8.94 10.02
CA THR A 128 -26.67 8.58 8.61
C THR A 128 -25.72 7.44 8.25
N GLN A 129 -24.87 7.05 9.18
CA GLN A 129 -23.77 6.08 8.97
C GLN A 129 -22.85 6.49 7.80
N ALA A 130 -22.66 7.80 7.63
CA ALA A 130 -21.84 8.35 6.58
C ALA A 130 -20.47 8.79 7.11
N VAL A 131 -19.43 8.48 6.36
CA VAL A 131 -18.09 9.02 6.56
C VAL A 131 -17.82 10.08 5.50
N THR A 132 -17.36 11.25 5.96
CA THR A 132 -16.98 12.37 5.09
C THR A 132 -15.49 12.63 5.23
N ALA A 133 -14.80 12.81 4.11
CA ALA A 133 -13.41 13.25 4.10
C ALA A 133 -13.24 14.45 3.16
N GLU A 134 -12.40 15.40 3.58
CA GLU A 134 -12.09 16.60 2.80
C GLU A 134 -10.58 16.75 2.61
N LEU A 135 -10.16 16.90 1.37
CA LEU A 135 -8.77 17.10 0.97
C LEU A 135 -8.69 18.09 -0.20
N ASN A 136 -7.95 19.17 -0.03
CA ASN A 136 -7.69 20.16 -1.09
C ASN A 136 -8.95 20.65 -1.84
N GLY A 137 -10.06 20.85 -1.11
CA GLY A 137 -11.34 21.27 -1.68
C GLY A 137 -12.15 20.16 -2.35
N VAL A 138 -11.72 18.92 -2.24
CA VAL A 138 -12.50 17.74 -2.65
C VAL A 138 -13.15 17.13 -1.42
N THR A 139 -14.49 17.05 -1.44
CA THR A 139 -15.30 16.39 -0.39
C THR A 139 -15.79 15.05 -0.91
N VAL A 140 -15.49 13.99 -0.17
CA VAL A 140 -15.93 12.61 -0.44
C VAL A 140 -16.85 12.15 0.67
N VAL A 141 -18.04 11.63 0.33
CA VAL A 141 -18.97 11.05 1.28
C VAL A 141 -19.31 9.63 0.89
N MET A 142 -19.11 8.71 1.84
CA MET A 142 -19.41 7.28 1.69
C MET A 142 -20.32 6.83 2.83
N THR A 143 -21.38 6.10 2.51
CA THR A 143 -22.32 5.56 3.50
C THR A 143 -22.10 4.08 3.69
N ILE A 144 -22.08 3.60 4.92
CA ILE A 144 -21.94 2.18 5.25
C ILE A 144 -23.06 1.38 4.57
N GLY A 145 -22.69 0.29 3.91
CA GLY A 145 -23.62 -0.59 3.21
C GLY A 145 -24.12 -0.07 1.86
N SER A 146 -23.73 1.15 1.43
CA SER A 146 -24.09 1.72 0.14
C SER A 146 -22.95 1.59 -0.87
N ALA A 147 -23.25 1.11 -2.06
CA ALA A 147 -22.31 1.13 -3.18
C ALA A 147 -22.28 2.49 -3.91
N THR A 148 -23.14 3.43 -3.52
CA THR A 148 -23.13 4.80 -4.03
C THR A 148 -22.37 5.72 -3.08
N TYR A 149 -21.51 6.56 -3.60
CA TYR A 149 -20.79 7.60 -2.86
C TYR A 149 -20.79 8.89 -3.65
N THR A 150 -20.42 10.01 -3.02
CA THR A 150 -20.36 11.30 -3.71
C THR A 150 -18.96 11.89 -3.67
N VAL A 151 -18.59 12.61 -4.74
CA VAL A 151 -17.41 13.46 -4.81
C VAL A 151 -17.88 14.85 -5.19
N ASN A 152 -17.71 15.82 -4.29
CA ASN A 152 -18.23 17.18 -4.43
C ASN A 152 -19.74 17.20 -4.76
N GLY A 153 -20.52 16.31 -4.13
CA GLY A 153 -21.95 16.16 -4.37
C GLY A 153 -22.33 15.37 -5.64
N ALA A 154 -21.40 15.06 -6.52
CA ALA A 154 -21.66 14.23 -7.69
C ALA A 154 -21.64 12.75 -7.33
N GLU A 155 -22.72 12.04 -7.66
CA GLU A 155 -22.83 10.59 -7.37
C GLU A 155 -21.89 9.76 -8.23
N LYS A 156 -21.29 8.76 -7.60
CA LYS A 156 -20.47 7.71 -8.20
C LYS A 156 -20.82 6.35 -7.60
N THR A 157 -20.45 5.28 -8.27
CA THR A 157 -20.71 3.91 -7.81
C THR A 157 -19.42 3.14 -7.58
N MET A 158 -19.45 2.28 -6.58
CA MET A 158 -18.44 1.26 -6.27
C MET A 158 -18.97 -0.12 -6.63
N ASP A 159 -18.09 -1.06 -6.87
CA ASP A 159 -18.48 -2.46 -7.09
C ASP A 159 -18.83 -3.21 -5.78
N VAL A 160 -18.39 -2.67 -4.65
CA VAL A 160 -18.66 -3.19 -3.30
C VAL A 160 -18.83 -2.03 -2.32
N ALA A 161 -19.66 -2.22 -1.29
CA ALA A 161 -19.96 -1.19 -0.31
C ALA A 161 -18.93 -1.13 0.84
N PRO A 162 -18.73 0.04 1.49
CA PRO A 162 -18.05 0.15 2.77
C PRO A 162 -18.78 -0.65 3.86
N PHE A 163 -18.03 -1.13 4.84
CA PHE A 163 -18.59 -1.83 6.00
C PHE A 163 -17.84 -1.48 7.29
N ILE A 164 -18.43 -1.85 8.43
CA ILE A 164 -17.77 -1.70 9.72
C ILE A 164 -17.06 -3.01 10.09
N ASN A 165 -15.77 -2.92 10.40
CA ASN A 165 -14.99 -3.98 11.03
C ASN A 165 -14.52 -3.51 12.41
N GLY A 166 -14.99 -4.15 13.45
CA GLY A 166 -14.83 -3.64 14.82
C GLY A 166 -15.52 -2.28 14.95
N SER A 167 -14.79 -1.23 15.20
CA SER A 167 -15.30 0.15 15.28
C SER A 167 -14.76 1.04 14.15
N ARG A 168 -14.30 0.46 13.06
CA ARG A 168 -13.66 1.19 11.96
C ARG A 168 -14.38 0.98 10.64
N THR A 169 -14.54 2.07 9.91
CA THR A 169 -15.08 2.05 8.55
C THR A 169 -14.03 1.53 7.59
N MET A 170 -14.31 0.39 6.99
CA MET A 170 -13.50 -0.21 5.95
C MET A 170 -14.05 0.15 4.58
N VAL A 171 -13.21 0.65 3.70
CA VAL A 171 -13.60 1.08 2.35
C VAL A 171 -12.76 0.37 1.30
N PRO A 172 -13.31 0.11 0.10
CA PRO A 172 -12.53 -0.45 -0.98
C PRO A 172 -11.44 0.55 -1.38
N VAL A 173 -10.20 0.14 -1.31
CA VAL A 173 -9.02 1.03 -1.40
C VAL A 173 -9.00 1.89 -2.65
N ARG A 174 -9.37 1.30 -3.80
CA ARG A 174 -9.34 1.99 -5.08
C ARG A 174 -10.27 3.21 -5.09
N PHE A 175 -11.52 3.03 -4.67
CA PHE A 175 -12.51 4.11 -4.67
C PHE A 175 -12.17 5.20 -3.65
N ALA A 176 -11.61 4.83 -2.51
CA ALA A 176 -11.19 5.79 -1.49
C ALA A 176 -10.07 6.72 -1.99
N ALA A 177 -9.07 6.19 -2.69
CA ALA A 177 -7.95 6.97 -3.19
C ALA A 177 -8.29 7.73 -4.49
N GLU A 178 -8.93 7.07 -5.45
CA GLU A 178 -9.29 7.67 -6.74
C GLU A 178 -10.31 8.82 -6.58
N ALA A 179 -11.12 8.79 -5.52
CA ALA A 179 -12.03 9.91 -5.20
C ALA A 179 -11.27 11.23 -4.99
N PHE A 180 -10.04 11.17 -4.49
CA PHE A 180 -9.13 12.30 -4.32
C PHE A 180 -8.15 12.48 -5.50
N GLY A 181 -8.28 11.68 -6.56
CA GLY A 181 -7.34 11.70 -7.68
C GLY A 181 -6.01 11.01 -7.41
N ILE A 182 -5.90 10.27 -6.31
CA ILE A 182 -4.69 9.58 -5.89
C ILE A 182 -4.64 8.20 -6.54
N LYS A 183 -3.50 7.87 -7.13
CA LYS A 183 -3.29 6.59 -7.79
C LYS A 183 -2.95 5.50 -6.79
N VAL A 184 -3.60 4.35 -6.94
CA VAL A 184 -3.36 3.14 -6.15
C VAL A 184 -2.47 2.17 -6.92
N ILE A 185 -1.37 1.73 -6.30
CA ILE A 185 -0.41 0.81 -6.89
C ILE A 185 -0.24 -0.39 -5.95
N PRO A 186 -0.87 -1.53 -6.25
CA PRO A 186 -0.67 -2.74 -5.47
C PRO A 186 0.69 -3.37 -5.79
N THR A 187 1.30 -3.97 -4.79
CA THR A 187 2.38 -4.95 -4.95
C THR A 187 1.87 -6.33 -4.58
N TYR A 188 2.56 -7.36 -5.02
CA TYR A 188 2.08 -8.73 -4.87
C TYR A 188 3.13 -9.62 -4.25
N ASN A 189 2.68 -10.57 -3.43
CA ASN A 189 3.47 -11.69 -2.97
C ASN A 189 3.76 -12.66 -4.14
N PRO A 190 4.74 -13.57 -3.99
CA PRO A 190 5.04 -14.57 -5.02
C PRO A 190 3.88 -15.50 -5.36
N ASP A 191 2.89 -15.64 -4.48
CA ASP A 191 1.68 -16.42 -4.69
C ASP A 191 0.57 -15.63 -5.42
N GLY A 192 0.83 -14.36 -5.78
CA GLY A 192 -0.11 -13.47 -6.46
C GLY A 192 -1.08 -12.72 -5.54
N THR A 193 -1.01 -12.95 -4.22
CA THR A 193 -1.81 -12.16 -3.27
C THR A 193 -1.26 -10.74 -3.12
N THR A 194 -2.11 -9.76 -2.84
CA THR A 194 -1.67 -8.38 -2.57
C THR A 194 -0.84 -8.35 -1.29
N ALA A 195 0.36 -7.76 -1.37
CA ALA A 195 1.25 -7.56 -0.22
C ALA A 195 1.10 -6.16 0.36
N ASP A 196 1.40 -5.15 -0.45
CA ASP A 196 1.33 -3.74 -0.06
C ASP A 196 0.50 -2.94 -1.05
N ILE A 197 0.06 -1.78 -0.59
CA ILE A 197 -0.67 -0.80 -1.39
C ILE A 197 0.07 0.53 -1.26
N LEU A 198 0.55 1.05 -2.37
CA LEU A 198 1.25 2.30 -2.44
C LEU A 198 0.34 3.39 -2.99
N PHE A 199 0.45 4.57 -2.42
CA PHE A 199 -0.25 5.78 -2.85
C PHE A 199 0.79 6.87 -3.09
N ASN A 200 0.70 7.54 -4.22
CA ASN A 200 1.56 8.65 -4.58
C ASN A 200 0.69 9.92 -4.63
N LEU A 201 0.97 10.86 -3.74
CA LEU A 201 0.22 12.09 -3.53
C LEU A 201 0.76 13.21 -4.37
#